data_cd4719c6a57182569a27628625b7e885
#
_entry.id   cd4719c6a57182569a27628625b7e885
#
_cell.length_a   1.000
_cell.length_b   1.000
_cell.length_c   1.000
_cell.angle_alpha   90.00
_cell.angle_beta   90.00
_cell.angle_gamma   90.00
#
_symmetry.space_group_name_H-M   'P 1'
#
loop_
_entity.id
_entity.type
_entity.pdbx_description
1 polymer ?
#
loop_
_entity_poly.entity_id
_entity_poly.type
_entity_poly.pdbx_seq_one_letter_code
_entity_poly.pdbx_strand_id
1 'polypeptide(L)'
;KREKNMKPLWKRILSGAAAVLAACSLFAAPVSAGWVQSGAKWWYKNADGSYPKSSWSQITDKWYRFDSSGWMLTGWQKVGKSWYYLGTDGAMKTGWLELDGKRYYLKSSGAMATGTATVDGKSCTFSASGVLEESAANRIVYWGETGKRYHIDPYCRSFHGKAAHSGSLETAKANGRESWCGICSKGWTDAYFEEVGNPNVK
;
A
#
# COMPACT_ATOMS: atom_id res chain seq x y z
N LYS A 1 73.54 41.03 -67.32
CA LYS A 1 74.53 40.12 -66.72
C LYS A 1 73.93 39.40 -65.59
N ARG A 2 73.78 38.08 -65.67
CA ARG A 2 73.41 37.07 -64.68
C ARG A 2 72.01 37.16 -64.11
N GLU A 3 71.10 36.58 -64.89
CA GLU A 3 69.84 36.01 -64.31
C GLU A 3 70.20 34.91 -63.38
N LYS A 4 69.77 35.00 -62.16
CA LYS A 4 69.80 33.92 -61.19
C LYS A 4 68.43 33.26 -61.18
N ASN A 5 68.46 32.04 -61.71
CA ASN A 5 67.38 31.07 -61.66
C ASN A 5 66.82 30.89 -60.27
N MET A 6 65.71 31.47 -59.97
CA MET A 6 64.91 31.14 -58.78
C MET A 6 63.85 30.14 -59.17
N LYS A 7 64.10 28.93 -58.83
CA LYS A 7 63.09 27.87 -58.95
C LYS A 7 61.92 28.14 -57.99
N PRO A 8 60.68 28.06 -58.44
CA PRO A 8 59.57 28.39 -57.56
C PRO A 8 59.37 27.30 -56.48
N LEU A 9 59.28 27.72 -55.23
CA LEU A 9 59.14 26.93 -54.01
C LEU A 9 57.75 26.32 -53.79
N TRP A 10 56.92 26.32 -54.80
CA TRP A 10 55.51 25.87 -54.63
C TRP A 10 55.27 24.39 -54.90
N LYS A 11 56.27 23.61 -55.20
CA LYS A 11 56.15 22.17 -55.50
C LYS A 11 56.30 21.27 -54.25
N ARG A 12 56.21 21.76 -53.04
CA ARG A 12 56.39 20.97 -51.82
C ARG A 12 55.26 21.01 -50.82
N ILE A 13 54.04 21.42 -51.26
CA ILE A 13 52.86 21.36 -50.41
C ILE A 13 51.82 20.47 -51.09
N LEU A 14 52.15 19.20 -51.27
CA LEU A 14 51.24 18.15 -51.70
C LEU A 14 51.60 16.86 -50.97
N SER A 15 51.46 16.82 -49.69
CA SER A 15 51.31 15.58 -48.93
C SER A 15 51.06 15.94 -47.50
N GLY A 16 49.80 16.02 -47.14
CA GLY A 16 49.40 16.27 -45.79
C GLY A 16 47.95 16.70 -45.69
N ALA A 17 47.09 16.08 -46.49
CA ALA A 17 45.67 16.13 -46.17
C ALA A 17 45.46 15.22 -44.95
N ALA A 18 45.84 15.74 -43.77
CA ALA A 18 45.33 15.17 -42.54
C ALA A 18 43.83 15.41 -42.52
N ALA A 19 43.08 14.37 -42.88
CA ALA A 19 41.66 14.30 -42.64
C ALA A 19 41.48 14.38 -41.09
N VAL A 20 41.23 15.56 -40.61
CA VAL A 20 40.69 15.74 -39.25
C VAL A 20 39.29 15.13 -39.32
N LEU A 21 39.22 13.84 -39.06
CA LEU A 21 37.97 13.23 -38.61
C LEU A 21 37.60 13.90 -37.31
N ALA A 22 36.83 14.97 -37.40
CA ALA A 22 36.09 15.47 -36.25
C ALA A 22 35.19 14.33 -35.82
N ALA A 23 35.67 13.54 -34.86
CA ALA A 23 34.83 12.65 -34.11
C ALA A 23 33.82 13.57 -33.41
N CYS A 24 32.67 13.76 -34.05
CA CYS A 24 31.51 14.34 -33.44
C CYS A 24 31.07 13.32 -32.39
N SER A 25 31.74 13.35 -31.24
CA SER A 25 31.24 12.70 -30.03
C SER A 25 29.89 13.34 -29.77
N LEU A 26 28.84 12.70 -30.22
CA LEU A 26 27.51 13.00 -29.78
C LEU A 26 27.51 12.70 -28.28
N PHE A 27 27.89 13.68 -27.50
CA PHE A 27 27.58 13.69 -26.07
C PHE A 27 26.06 13.71 -26.03
N ALA A 28 25.46 12.54 -26.03
CA ALA A 28 24.09 12.42 -25.59
C ALA A 28 24.04 12.99 -24.20
N ALA A 29 23.48 14.15 -24.02
CA ALA A 29 23.24 14.71 -22.71
C ALA A 29 22.55 13.62 -21.89
N PRO A 30 23.02 13.34 -20.65
CA PRO A 30 22.40 12.33 -19.84
C PRO A 30 20.92 12.66 -19.71
N VAL A 31 20.09 11.75 -20.19
CA VAL A 31 18.65 11.87 -20.02
C VAL A 31 18.38 11.73 -18.52
N SER A 32 17.96 12.79 -17.87
CA SER A 32 17.63 12.74 -16.47
C SER A 32 16.47 11.79 -16.24
N ALA A 33 16.66 10.83 -15.33
CA ALA A 33 15.55 10.01 -14.85
C ALA A 33 14.52 10.88 -14.15
N GLY A 34 13.25 10.59 -14.33
CA GLY A 34 12.22 11.38 -13.68
C GLY A 34 10.80 11.01 -14.06
N TRP A 35 9.90 11.54 -13.26
CA TRP A 35 8.47 11.41 -13.50
C TRP A 35 8.03 12.33 -14.65
N VAL A 36 7.21 11.79 -15.54
CA VAL A 36 6.63 12.50 -16.68
C VAL A 36 5.12 12.37 -16.62
N GLN A 37 4.45 13.52 -16.70
CA GLN A 37 2.99 13.58 -16.75
C GLN A 37 2.51 13.73 -18.20
N SER A 38 1.45 13.01 -18.56
CA SER A 38 0.76 13.17 -19.83
C SER A 38 -0.75 13.09 -19.57
N GLY A 39 -1.41 14.23 -19.62
CA GLY A 39 -2.79 14.37 -19.16
C GLY A 39 -2.92 14.04 -17.69
N ALA A 40 -3.83 13.12 -17.36
CA ALA A 40 -4.05 12.66 -16.00
C ALA A 40 -3.13 11.47 -15.60
N LYS A 41 -2.30 10.98 -16.51
CA LYS A 41 -1.47 9.78 -16.29
C LYS A 41 -0.02 10.15 -16.06
N TRP A 42 0.68 9.31 -15.30
CA TRP A 42 2.09 9.42 -14.99
C TRP A 42 2.86 8.20 -15.47
N TRP A 43 4.09 8.39 -15.89
CA TRP A 43 5.05 7.33 -16.19
C TRP A 43 6.44 7.76 -15.70
N TYR A 44 7.37 6.82 -15.60
CA TYR A 44 8.72 7.11 -15.13
C TYR A 44 9.73 6.85 -16.24
N LYS A 45 10.55 7.84 -16.56
CA LYS A 45 11.64 7.73 -17.52
C LYS A 45 12.93 7.39 -16.77
N ASN A 46 13.57 6.30 -17.13
CA ASN A 46 14.87 5.91 -16.61
C ASN A 46 15.99 6.78 -17.23
N ALA A 47 17.19 6.77 -16.60
CA ALA A 47 18.34 7.53 -17.07
C ALA A 47 18.83 7.10 -18.48
N ASP A 48 18.55 5.87 -18.89
CA ASP A 48 18.84 5.33 -20.22
C ASP A 48 17.75 5.65 -21.27
N GLY A 49 16.70 6.36 -20.88
CA GLY A 49 15.57 6.70 -21.72
C GLY A 49 14.48 5.64 -21.77
N SER A 50 14.70 4.45 -21.22
CA SER A 50 13.68 3.39 -21.08
C SER A 50 12.63 3.74 -20.02
N TYR A 51 11.58 2.92 -19.93
CA TYR A 51 10.55 3.06 -18.89
C TYR A 51 9.98 1.69 -18.51
N PRO A 52 9.57 1.52 -17.24
CA PRO A 52 9.04 0.23 -16.77
C PRO A 52 7.68 -0.07 -17.40
N LYS A 53 7.43 -1.35 -17.71
CA LYS A 53 6.16 -1.88 -18.25
C LYS A 53 5.83 -3.19 -17.55
N SER A 54 4.55 -3.40 -17.25
CA SER A 54 4.04 -4.64 -16.62
C SER A 54 4.86 -5.08 -15.40
N SER A 55 5.49 -4.14 -14.68
CA SER A 55 6.49 -4.43 -13.66
C SER A 55 6.34 -3.59 -12.41
N TRP A 56 6.94 -4.05 -11.34
CA TRP A 56 7.26 -3.25 -10.18
C TRP A 56 8.60 -2.53 -10.39
N SER A 57 8.69 -1.30 -9.91
CA SER A 57 9.95 -0.54 -9.90
C SER A 57 10.08 0.23 -8.59
N GLN A 58 11.27 0.16 -8.01
CA GLN A 58 11.61 0.98 -6.86
C GLN A 58 12.19 2.30 -7.34
N ILE A 59 11.57 3.41 -6.94
CA ILE A 59 11.97 4.76 -7.32
C ILE A 59 12.03 5.58 -6.05
N THR A 60 13.21 6.07 -5.69
CA THR A 60 13.44 6.85 -4.46
C THR A 60 12.80 6.17 -3.23
N ASP A 61 13.20 4.95 -2.95
CA ASP A 61 12.78 4.13 -1.80
C ASP A 61 11.29 3.75 -1.73
N LYS A 62 10.49 4.09 -2.74
CA LYS A 62 9.09 3.70 -2.85
C LYS A 62 8.88 2.74 -4.01
N TRP A 63 7.96 1.78 -3.83
CA TRP A 63 7.58 0.85 -4.88
C TRP A 63 6.38 1.38 -5.65
N TYR A 64 6.49 1.28 -6.97
CA TYR A 64 5.45 1.65 -7.94
C TYR A 64 5.19 0.49 -8.88
N ARG A 65 3.99 0.43 -9.43
CA ARG A 65 3.62 -0.56 -10.42
C ARG A 65 3.16 0.13 -11.71
N PHE A 66 3.57 -0.44 -12.83
CA PHE A 66 3.28 0.09 -14.16
C PHE A 66 2.49 -0.94 -14.97
N ASP A 67 1.56 -0.46 -15.79
CA ASP A 67 0.82 -1.28 -16.75
C ASP A 67 1.65 -1.67 -17.96
N SER A 68 1.04 -2.39 -18.91
CA SER A 68 1.72 -2.84 -20.16
C SER A 68 2.12 -1.69 -21.09
N SER A 69 1.51 -0.53 -20.95
CA SER A 69 1.84 0.68 -21.70
C SER A 69 2.88 1.55 -20.98
N GLY A 70 3.22 1.22 -19.72
CA GLY A 70 4.16 1.97 -18.89
C GLY A 70 3.53 3.08 -18.06
N TRP A 71 2.19 3.11 -17.93
CA TRP A 71 1.54 4.06 -17.05
C TRP A 71 1.59 3.60 -15.61
N MET A 72 1.85 4.54 -14.70
CA MET A 72 1.80 4.30 -13.26
C MET A 72 0.38 3.94 -12.83
N LEU A 73 0.26 2.86 -12.07
CA LEU A 73 -0.99 2.37 -11.52
C LEU A 73 -1.25 2.97 -10.14
N THR A 74 -2.53 3.06 -9.76
CA THR A 74 -3.03 3.49 -8.45
C THR A 74 -4.13 2.56 -7.98
N GLY A 75 -4.51 2.64 -6.71
CA GLY A 75 -5.57 1.83 -6.12
C GLY A 75 -5.19 0.35 -5.95
N TRP A 76 -6.20 -0.50 -5.82
CA TRP A 76 -6.01 -1.93 -5.62
C TRP A 76 -5.46 -2.63 -6.86
N GLN A 77 -4.40 -3.41 -6.68
CA GLN A 77 -3.74 -4.18 -7.73
C GLN A 77 -3.59 -5.63 -7.31
N LYS A 78 -4.10 -6.56 -8.12
CA LYS A 78 -3.90 -8.01 -7.91
C LYS A 78 -2.65 -8.46 -8.67
N VAL A 79 -1.70 -9.04 -7.95
CA VAL A 79 -0.47 -9.58 -8.53
C VAL A 79 -0.27 -11.00 -8.05
N GLY A 80 -0.42 -11.95 -8.95
CA GLY A 80 -0.47 -13.36 -8.58
C GLY A 80 -1.65 -13.65 -7.65
N LYS A 81 -1.37 -14.17 -6.48
CA LYS A 81 -2.38 -14.49 -5.46
C LYS A 81 -2.61 -13.36 -4.44
N SER A 82 -1.84 -12.28 -4.49
CA SER A 82 -1.84 -11.22 -3.49
C SER A 82 -2.43 -9.92 -4.03
N TRP A 83 -3.09 -9.16 -3.16
CA TRP A 83 -3.54 -7.81 -3.41
C TRP A 83 -2.57 -6.80 -2.80
N TYR A 84 -2.39 -5.69 -3.48
CA TYR A 84 -1.56 -4.55 -3.08
C TYR A 84 -2.37 -3.27 -3.25
N TYR A 85 -2.07 -2.25 -2.49
CA TYR A 85 -2.69 -0.95 -2.65
C TYR A 85 -1.65 0.11 -2.97
N LEU A 86 -1.89 0.84 -4.07
CA LEU A 86 -1.08 1.96 -4.52
C LEU A 86 -1.84 3.24 -4.19
N GLY A 87 -1.20 4.18 -3.53
CA GLY A 87 -1.79 5.47 -3.20
C GLY A 87 -2.14 6.29 -4.46
N THR A 88 -2.77 7.43 -4.27
CA THR A 88 -3.04 8.39 -5.35
C THR A 88 -1.74 8.92 -5.97
N ASP A 89 -0.65 8.90 -5.20
CA ASP A 89 0.72 9.19 -5.63
C ASP A 89 1.40 7.99 -6.34
N GLY A 90 0.71 6.88 -6.54
CA GLY A 90 1.21 5.64 -7.12
C GLY A 90 2.09 4.81 -6.19
N ALA A 91 2.49 5.32 -5.03
CA ALA A 91 3.36 4.59 -4.12
C ALA A 91 2.63 3.46 -3.42
N MET A 92 3.26 2.27 -3.38
CA MET A 92 2.76 1.11 -2.66
C MET A 92 2.64 1.41 -1.16
N LYS A 93 1.47 1.13 -0.61
CA LYS A 93 1.19 1.30 0.81
C LYS A 93 1.57 0.05 1.60
N THR A 94 1.96 0.26 2.84
CA THR A 94 2.21 -0.77 3.87
C THR A 94 1.59 -0.32 5.19
N GLY A 95 1.35 -1.25 6.10
CA GLY A 95 0.70 -0.96 7.37
C GLY A 95 -0.82 -0.85 7.26
N TRP A 96 -1.43 -0.17 8.21
CA TRP A 96 -2.87 0.02 8.25
C TRP A 96 -3.36 0.92 7.13
N LEU A 97 -4.46 0.53 6.51
CA LEU A 97 -5.14 1.26 5.45
C LEU A 97 -6.64 1.32 5.76
N GLU A 98 -7.21 2.51 5.75
CA GLU A 98 -8.65 2.71 5.89
C GLU A 98 -9.23 3.26 4.59
N LEU A 99 -10.24 2.57 4.05
CA LEU A 99 -10.93 2.94 2.81
C LEU A 99 -12.41 2.65 2.99
N ASP A 100 -13.25 3.63 2.74
CA ASP A 100 -14.72 3.51 2.78
C ASP A 100 -15.24 2.89 4.08
N GLY A 101 -14.66 3.31 5.21
CA GLY A 101 -14.99 2.80 6.55
C GLY A 101 -14.55 1.36 6.82
N LYS A 102 -13.77 0.76 5.92
CA LYS A 102 -13.19 -0.58 6.09
C LYS A 102 -11.70 -0.47 6.38
N ARG A 103 -11.21 -1.33 7.27
CA ARG A 103 -9.80 -1.38 7.65
C ARG A 103 -9.13 -2.59 7.03
N TYR A 104 -7.96 -2.37 6.46
CA TYR A 104 -7.09 -3.37 5.86
C TYR A 104 -5.70 -3.28 6.47
N TYR A 105 -4.92 -4.34 6.34
CA TYR A 105 -3.51 -4.30 6.70
C TYR A 105 -2.64 -4.78 5.54
N LEU A 106 -1.71 -3.93 5.09
CA LEU A 106 -0.71 -4.25 4.08
C LEU A 106 0.57 -4.62 4.82
N LYS A 107 1.04 -5.85 4.62
CA LYS A 107 2.28 -6.36 5.23
C LYS A 107 3.47 -5.51 4.79
N SER A 108 4.63 -5.67 5.42
CA SER A 108 5.88 -5.00 5.00
C SER A 108 6.24 -5.26 3.53
N SER A 109 5.84 -6.39 2.97
CA SER A 109 5.95 -6.71 1.54
C SER A 109 4.95 -5.97 0.66
N GLY A 110 4.03 -5.19 1.21
CA GLY A 110 2.89 -4.57 0.53
C GLY A 110 1.69 -5.49 0.31
N ALA A 111 1.83 -6.80 0.52
CA ALA A 111 0.74 -7.74 0.31
C ALA A 111 -0.35 -7.57 1.39
N MET A 112 -1.61 -7.50 0.96
CA MET A 112 -2.77 -7.42 1.85
C MET A 112 -2.88 -8.67 2.74
N ALA A 113 -3.12 -8.47 4.02
CA ALA A 113 -3.39 -9.55 4.96
C ALA A 113 -4.79 -10.13 4.75
N THR A 114 -4.90 -11.46 4.86
CA THR A 114 -6.16 -12.22 4.90
C THR A 114 -6.02 -13.32 5.94
N GLY A 115 -7.13 -13.79 6.50
CA GLY A 115 -7.10 -14.76 7.60
C GLY A 115 -6.48 -14.16 8.86
N THR A 116 -5.97 -15.00 9.74
CA THR A 116 -5.37 -14.53 11.00
C THR A 116 -3.93 -14.07 10.79
N ALA A 117 -3.61 -12.90 11.29
CA ALA A 117 -2.26 -12.32 11.28
C ALA A 117 -1.96 -11.58 12.57
N THR A 118 -0.70 -11.62 13.02
CA THR A 118 -0.24 -10.80 14.15
C THR A 118 0.18 -9.42 13.64
N VAL A 119 -0.46 -8.39 14.14
CA VAL A 119 -0.19 -6.99 13.82
C VAL A 119 0.06 -6.23 15.10
N ASP A 120 1.22 -5.59 15.22
CA ASP A 120 1.63 -4.85 16.42
C ASP A 120 1.49 -5.67 17.72
N GLY A 121 1.83 -6.97 17.65
CA GLY A 121 1.76 -7.91 18.78
C GLY A 121 0.35 -8.42 19.09
N LYS A 122 -0.68 -8.01 18.35
CA LYS A 122 -2.06 -8.44 18.53
C LYS A 122 -2.50 -9.37 17.42
N SER A 123 -3.26 -10.41 17.76
CA SER A 123 -3.91 -11.27 16.76
C SER A 123 -5.08 -10.52 16.13
N CYS A 124 -5.05 -10.39 14.81
CA CYS A 124 -6.10 -9.76 14.01
C CYS A 124 -6.61 -10.76 12.98
N THR A 125 -7.93 -10.82 12.81
CA THR A 125 -8.56 -11.64 11.77
C THR A 125 -9.04 -10.75 10.63
N PHE A 126 -8.75 -11.17 9.41
CA PHE A 126 -9.14 -10.47 8.18
C PHE A 126 -9.95 -11.41 7.31
N SER A 127 -11.05 -10.93 6.75
CA SER A 127 -11.85 -11.68 5.79
C SER A 127 -11.04 -12.10 4.55
N ALA A 128 -11.60 -12.94 3.71
CA ALA A 128 -11.01 -13.29 2.42
C ALA A 128 -10.83 -12.06 1.50
N SER A 129 -11.61 -11.01 1.70
CA SER A 129 -11.47 -9.72 1.01
C SER A 129 -10.48 -8.76 1.71
N GLY A 130 -9.82 -9.20 2.77
CA GLY A 130 -8.82 -8.43 3.52
C GLY A 130 -9.37 -7.40 4.49
N VAL A 131 -10.69 -7.34 4.68
CA VAL A 131 -11.30 -6.43 5.65
C VAL A 131 -11.03 -6.97 7.06
N LEU A 132 -10.54 -6.10 7.95
CA LEU A 132 -10.40 -6.44 9.36
C LEU A 132 -11.76 -6.84 9.93
N GLU A 133 -11.82 -8.06 10.43
CA GLU A 133 -12.95 -8.55 11.22
C GLU A 133 -12.68 -8.14 12.66
N GLU A 134 -13.59 -7.38 13.24
CA GLU A 134 -13.51 -7.15 14.68
C GLU A 134 -13.70 -8.49 15.38
N SER A 135 -12.62 -9.02 15.94
CA SER A 135 -12.75 -10.19 16.80
C SER A 135 -13.68 -9.84 17.94
N ALA A 136 -14.49 -10.80 18.35
CA ALA A 136 -15.37 -10.64 19.51
C ALA A 136 -14.60 -10.16 20.76
N ALA A 137 -13.33 -10.54 20.90
CA ALA A 137 -12.45 -10.11 21.98
C ALA A 137 -12.15 -8.59 21.96
N ASN A 138 -12.10 -7.97 20.79
CA ASN A 138 -11.81 -6.53 20.64
C ASN A 138 -13.06 -5.66 20.50
N ARG A 139 -14.23 -6.26 20.40
CA ARG A 139 -15.47 -5.51 20.28
C ARG A 139 -15.75 -4.75 21.59
N ILE A 140 -16.06 -3.47 21.46
CA ILE A 140 -16.51 -2.68 22.59
C ILE A 140 -17.87 -3.21 23.03
N VAL A 141 -17.95 -3.59 24.28
CA VAL A 141 -19.19 -3.96 24.93
C VAL A 141 -19.48 -2.98 26.07
N TYR A 142 -20.72 -2.91 26.46
CA TYR A 142 -21.22 -1.98 27.46
C TYR A 142 -21.80 -2.76 28.62
N TRP A 143 -21.69 -2.23 29.85
CA TRP A 143 -22.31 -2.84 31.05
C TRP A 143 -22.72 -1.78 32.05
N GLY A 144 -23.71 -2.11 32.85
CA GLY A 144 -24.19 -1.25 33.97
C GLY A 144 -23.27 -1.36 35.18
N GLU A 145 -23.43 -0.49 36.17
CA GLU A 145 -22.74 -0.57 37.43
C GLU A 145 -23.08 -1.85 38.20
N THR A 146 -24.30 -2.31 38.04
CA THR A 146 -24.83 -3.53 38.67
C THR A 146 -25.25 -4.53 37.61
N GLY A 147 -25.36 -5.81 38.00
CA GLY A 147 -25.78 -6.86 37.10
C GLY A 147 -24.60 -7.60 36.44
N LYS A 148 -24.88 -8.75 35.85
CA LYS A 148 -23.88 -9.69 35.32
C LYS A 148 -23.84 -9.76 33.79
N ARG A 149 -24.49 -8.81 33.09
CA ARG A 149 -24.63 -8.86 31.61
C ARG A 149 -23.82 -7.76 30.97
N TYR A 150 -23.26 -8.08 29.83
CA TYR A 150 -22.68 -7.12 28.90
C TYR A 150 -23.55 -6.98 27.65
N HIS A 151 -23.45 -5.84 26.98
CA HIS A 151 -24.34 -5.39 25.91
C HIS A 151 -23.49 -4.93 24.72
N ILE A 152 -24.07 -5.02 23.51
CA ILE A 152 -23.48 -4.47 22.29
C ILE A 152 -23.98 -3.06 21.98
N ASP A 153 -25.11 -2.69 22.58
CA ASP A 153 -25.76 -1.39 22.37
C ASP A 153 -25.64 -0.57 23.66
N PRO A 154 -24.99 0.60 23.63
CA PRO A 154 -24.88 1.49 24.78
C PRO A 154 -26.23 2.02 25.26
N TYR A 155 -27.23 2.03 24.39
CA TYR A 155 -28.58 2.50 24.66
C TYR A 155 -29.58 1.35 24.89
N CYS A 156 -29.08 0.15 25.12
CA CYS A 156 -29.95 -0.99 25.37
C CYS A 156 -30.95 -0.67 26.49
N ARG A 157 -32.21 -0.82 26.18
CA ARG A 157 -33.30 -0.51 27.13
C ARG A 157 -33.20 -1.21 28.50
N SER A 158 -32.40 -2.27 28.60
CA SER A 158 -32.17 -2.95 29.89
C SER A 158 -31.24 -2.16 30.82
N PHE A 159 -30.61 -1.10 30.39
CA PHE A 159 -29.89 -0.16 31.27
C PHE A 159 -30.81 0.78 32.03
N HIS A 160 -32.08 0.86 31.69
CA HIS A 160 -33.04 1.79 32.32
C HIS A 160 -32.54 3.23 32.37
N GLY A 161 -31.85 3.68 31.32
CA GLY A 161 -31.33 5.04 31.16
C GLY A 161 -30.11 5.40 32.02
N LYS A 162 -29.48 4.42 32.65
CA LYS A 162 -28.24 4.64 33.43
C LYS A 162 -27.02 4.64 32.53
N ALA A 163 -26.05 5.44 32.88
CA ALA A 163 -24.73 5.43 32.24
C ALA A 163 -24.12 4.03 32.31
N ALA A 164 -23.58 3.57 31.20
CA ALA A 164 -22.93 2.28 31.11
C ALA A 164 -21.42 2.48 31.05
N HIS A 165 -20.69 1.53 31.57
CA HIS A 165 -19.28 1.39 31.32
C HIS A 165 -19.10 0.80 29.92
N SER A 166 -17.92 1.01 29.33
CA SER A 166 -17.55 0.42 28.06
C SER A 166 -16.12 -0.09 28.07
N GLY A 167 -15.83 -1.10 27.28
CA GLY A 167 -14.50 -1.67 27.16
C GLY A 167 -14.52 -2.93 26.30
N SER A 168 -13.39 -3.63 26.23
CA SER A 168 -13.33 -4.92 25.56
C SER A 168 -14.20 -5.97 26.30
N LEU A 169 -14.56 -7.04 25.60
CA LEU A 169 -15.26 -8.17 26.20
C LEU A 169 -14.47 -8.76 27.38
N GLU A 170 -13.14 -8.84 27.25
CA GLU A 170 -12.27 -9.31 28.33
C GLU A 170 -12.35 -8.38 29.56
N THR A 171 -12.34 -7.06 29.34
CA THR A 171 -12.51 -6.08 30.41
C THR A 171 -13.87 -6.25 31.10
N ALA A 172 -14.94 -6.47 30.34
CA ALA A 172 -16.26 -6.72 30.91
C ALA A 172 -16.28 -7.99 31.77
N LYS A 173 -15.67 -9.08 31.28
CA LYS A 173 -15.56 -10.33 32.03
C LYS A 173 -14.73 -10.16 33.32
N ALA A 174 -13.61 -9.45 33.26
CA ALA A 174 -12.79 -9.13 34.43
C ALA A 174 -13.55 -8.31 35.50
N ASN A 175 -14.55 -7.54 35.07
CA ASN A 175 -15.47 -6.81 35.94
C ASN A 175 -16.71 -7.63 36.35
N GLY A 176 -16.63 -8.95 36.27
CA GLY A 176 -17.67 -9.87 36.76
C GLY A 176 -18.91 -9.93 35.88
N ARG A 177 -18.77 -9.61 34.57
CA ARG A 177 -19.86 -9.77 33.58
C ARG A 177 -19.76 -11.15 32.95
N GLU A 178 -20.81 -11.94 33.08
CA GLU A 178 -20.76 -13.39 32.80
C GLU A 178 -21.54 -13.77 31.52
N SER A 179 -22.44 -12.93 31.06
CA SER A 179 -23.35 -13.29 29.96
C SER A 179 -23.76 -12.11 29.10
N TRP A 180 -24.18 -12.44 27.88
CA TRP A 180 -24.76 -11.48 26.95
C TRP A 180 -26.18 -11.06 27.35
N CYS A 181 -26.53 -9.83 27.03
CA CYS A 181 -27.91 -9.36 27.15
C CYS A 181 -28.77 -9.98 26.04
N GLY A 182 -29.75 -10.78 26.40
CA GLY A 182 -30.68 -11.42 25.45
C GLY A 182 -31.56 -10.45 24.65
N ILE A 183 -31.55 -9.14 24.93
CA ILE A 183 -32.31 -8.14 24.19
C ILE A 183 -31.50 -7.60 23.04
N CYS A 184 -30.29 -7.11 23.25
CA CYS A 184 -29.49 -6.48 22.21
C CYS A 184 -28.64 -7.49 21.42
N SER A 185 -28.52 -8.72 21.88
CA SER A 185 -27.87 -9.80 21.12
C SER A 185 -28.81 -10.53 20.13
N LYS A 186 -30.07 -10.16 20.08
CA LYS A 186 -31.01 -10.71 19.09
C LYS A 186 -30.58 -10.33 17.65
N GLY A 187 -30.42 -11.32 16.79
CA GLY A 187 -30.03 -11.12 15.40
C GLY A 187 -28.55 -11.39 15.11
N TRP A 188 -27.78 -11.80 16.09
CA TRP A 188 -26.43 -12.32 15.86
C TRP A 188 -26.51 -13.72 15.28
N THR A 189 -25.69 -14.00 14.27
CA THR A 189 -25.66 -15.32 13.64
C THR A 189 -25.01 -16.34 14.55
N ASP A 190 -25.39 -17.62 14.40
CA ASP A 190 -24.84 -18.74 15.16
C ASP A 190 -23.32 -18.84 15.02
N ALA A 191 -22.76 -18.49 13.86
CA ALA A 191 -21.32 -18.41 13.62
C ALA A 191 -20.60 -17.46 14.59
N TYR A 192 -21.24 -16.38 15.03
CA TYR A 192 -20.67 -15.49 16.03
C TYR A 192 -20.59 -16.15 17.41
N PHE A 193 -21.59 -16.95 17.79
CA PHE A 193 -21.60 -17.67 19.05
C PHE A 193 -20.63 -18.87 19.07
N GLU A 194 -20.34 -19.47 17.93
CA GLU A 194 -19.32 -20.51 17.79
C GLU A 194 -17.91 -19.96 18.04
N GLU A 195 -17.62 -18.74 17.57
CA GLU A 195 -16.30 -18.10 17.73
C GLU A 195 -16.07 -17.59 19.17
N VAL A 196 -17.11 -17.15 19.87
CA VAL A 196 -17.02 -16.59 21.24
C VAL A 196 -17.46 -17.54 22.35
N GLY A 197 -17.90 -18.72 21.99
CA GLY A 197 -18.55 -19.64 22.91
C GLY A 197 -19.97 -19.17 23.28
N ASN A 198 -20.99 -19.90 22.87
CA ASN A 198 -22.38 -19.59 23.22
C ASN A 198 -22.61 -19.79 24.73
N PRO A 199 -22.78 -18.72 25.53
CA PRO A 199 -22.97 -18.86 26.97
C PRO A 199 -24.33 -19.50 27.34
N ASN A 200 -25.21 -19.73 26.36
CA ASN A 200 -26.54 -20.32 26.57
C ASN A 200 -26.63 -21.79 26.17
N VAL A 201 -25.53 -22.38 25.68
CA VAL A 201 -25.44 -23.83 25.45
C VAL A 201 -24.72 -24.44 26.64
N LYS A 202 -25.50 -25.08 27.50
CA LYS A 202 -25.02 -26.04 28.49
C LYS A 202 -24.98 -27.41 27.88
#